data_15ff9db65939368e3accd5e7fe87e942
#
_entry.id   15ff9db65939368e3accd5e7fe87e942
#
_cell.length_a   1.000
_cell.length_b   1.000
_cell.length_c   1.000
_cell.angle_alpha   90.00
_cell.angle_beta   90.00
_cell.angle_gamma   90.00
#
_symmetry.space_group_name_H-M   'P 1'
#
loop_
_entity.id
_entity.type
_entity.pdbx_description
1 polymer ?
#
loop_
_entity_poly.entity_id
_entity_poly.type
_entity_poly.pdbx_seq_one_letter_code
_entity_poly.pdbx_strand_id
1 'polypeptide(L)'
;SSDWYSSKTHRRDTFVHRGWMRNQGHPNHLFDGRPVIGICNTWSELTPCNGHFREIAEHVRRGVYEAGGFPLEFPVFSASESNLRPTAMLFRNLASMDVEEAIRGNPMDGVVLLMGCDKTTPSLMMGAASVDLPTIGISGGPMLNGHHKGGQIGSGTGVWKLDADLNAGLITEEDFVDAE
;
A
#
# COMPACT_ATOMS: atom_id res chain seq x y z
N SER A 1 11.85 17.62 8.07
CA SER A 1 12.25 16.23 8.40
C SER A 1 13.75 16.05 8.43
N SER A 2 14.51 16.69 7.55
CA SER A 2 15.99 16.69 7.64
C SER A 2 16.50 17.02 9.04
N ASP A 3 15.80 17.86 9.78
CA ASP A 3 16.14 18.23 11.15
C ASP A 3 16.11 17.05 12.13
N TRP A 4 15.34 16.01 11.90
CA TRP A 4 15.29 14.84 12.77
C TRP A 4 16.63 14.10 12.81
N TYR A 5 17.32 14.04 11.67
CA TYR A 5 18.54 13.25 11.53
C TYR A 5 19.81 14.11 11.43
N SER A 6 19.70 15.39 11.12
CA SER A 6 20.86 16.26 10.85
C SER A 6 20.88 17.59 11.60
N SER A 7 19.93 17.83 12.53
CA SER A 7 19.83 19.09 13.27
C SER A 7 21.09 19.37 14.11
N LYS A 8 21.60 20.57 13.96
CA LYS A 8 22.70 21.08 14.79
C LYS A 8 22.19 21.71 16.11
N THR A 9 20.95 22.15 16.13
CA THR A 9 20.30 22.78 17.29
C THR A 9 19.74 21.77 18.28
N HIS A 10 19.21 20.66 17.80
CA HIS A 10 18.61 19.60 18.62
C HIS A 10 19.48 18.33 18.66
N ARG A 11 20.74 18.50 19.03
CA ARG A 11 21.76 17.43 18.97
C ARG A 11 21.39 16.18 19.75
N ARG A 12 20.78 16.32 20.93
CA ARG A 12 20.38 15.18 21.76
C ARG A 12 19.33 14.32 21.06
N ASP A 13 18.29 14.95 20.55
CA ASP A 13 17.17 14.25 19.90
C ASP A 13 17.63 13.63 18.58
N THR A 14 18.41 14.37 17.79
CA THR A 14 19.06 13.86 16.59
C THR A 14 19.95 12.63 16.86
N PHE A 15 20.69 12.64 17.97
CA PHE A 15 21.52 11.52 18.40
C PHE A 15 20.65 10.27 18.67
N VAL A 16 19.53 10.44 19.40
CA VAL A 16 18.59 9.36 19.70
C VAL A 16 17.99 8.80 18.42
N HIS A 17 17.46 9.67 17.55
CA HIS A 17 16.84 9.26 16.30
C HIS A 17 17.81 8.48 15.40
N ARG A 18 19.03 8.98 15.20
CA ARG A 18 20.06 8.27 14.43
C ARG A 18 20.48 6.96 15.07
N GLY A 19 20.58 6.94 16.41
CA GLY A 19 20.93 5.72 17.15
C GLY A 19 19.95 4.58 16.86
N TRP A 20 18.66 4.86 16.91
CA TRP A 20 17.63 3.89 16.60
C TRP A 20 17.66 3.43 15.12
N MET A 21 17.84 4.36 14.19
CA MET A 21 17.92 4.02 12.75
C MET A 21 19.18 3.20 12.44
N ARG A 22 20.31 3.53 13.07
CA ARG A 22 21.55 2.75 12.93
C ARG A 22 21.41 1.34 13.48
N ASN A 23 20.67 1.17 14.56
CA ASN A 23 20.38 -0.15 15.12
C ASN A 23 19.58 -1.04 14.14
N GLN A 24 18.81 -0.44 13.23
CA GLN A 24 18.14 -1.14 12.13
C GLN A 24 19.03 -1.36 10.89
N GLY A 25 20.30 -0.98 10.94
CA GLY A 25 21.26 -1.19 9.86
C GLY A 25 21.42 -0.01 8.89
N HIS A 26 20.76 1.13 9.12
CA HIS A 26 20.91 2.30 8.25
C HIS A 26 22.31 2.94 8.43
N PRO A 27 23.08 3.11 7.33
CA PRO A 27 24.41 3.68 7.42
C PRO A 27 24.42 5.20 7.63
N ASN A 28 25.48 5.71 8.24
CA ASN A 28 25.60 7.13 8.63
C ASN A 28 25.44 8.13 7.48
N HIS A 29 25.81 7.77 6.26
CA HIS A 29 25.74 8.68 5.11
C HIS A 29 24.30 9.03 4.69
N LEU A 30 23.30 8.29 5.20
CA LEU A 30 21.90 8.62 4.97
C LEU A 30 21.38 9.78 5.82
N PHE A 31 22.14 10.18 6.86
CA PHE A 31 21.76 11.23 7.81
C PHE A 31 22.40 12.59 7.48
N ASP A 32 22.58 12.90 6.21
CA ASP A 32 23.25 14.10 5.70
C ASP A 32 22.31 15.28 5.42
N GLY A 33 21.01 15.12 5.70
CA GLY A 33 19.97 16.13 5.44
C GLY A 33 19.22 15.92 4.14
N ARG A 34 19.47 14.79 3.45
CA ARG A 34 18.70 14.41 2.27
C ARG A 34 17.20 14.23 2.57
N PRO A 35 16.32 14.38 1.59
CA PRO A 35 14.89 14.19 1.79
C PRO A 35 14.56 12.77 2.22
N VAL A 36 13.72 12.65 3.22
CA VAL A 36 13.16 11.38 3.69
C VAL A 36 11.86 11.09 2.94
N ILE A 37 11.82 9.99 2.21
CA ILE A 37 10.68 9.58 1.41
C ILE A 37 10.02 8.36 2.04
N GLY A 38 8.81 8.53 2.52
CA GLY A 38 8.00 7.43 3.05
C GLY A 38 7.49 6.53 1.92
N ILE A 39 7.55 5.22 2.12
CA ILE A 39 6.91 4.24 1.25
C ILE A 39 5.73 3.66 2.03
N CYS A 40 4.55 4.21 1.79
CA CYS A 40 3.31 3.80 2.44
C CYS A 40 2.81 2.51 1.77
N ASN A 41 2.95 1.38 2.44
CA ASN A 41 2.69 0.07 1.86
C ASN A 41 1.44 -0.58 2.42
N THR A 42 0.48 -0.90 1.55
CA THR A 42 -0.74 -1.66 1.86
C THR A 42 -0.61 -3.16 1.57
N TRP A 43 0.62 -3.70 1.53
CA TRP A 43 0.80 -5.12 1.35
C TRP A 43 0.03 -5.93 2.41
N SER A 44 -0.67 -6.96 1.96
CA SER A 44 -1.36 -7.90 2.86
C SER A 44 -1.68 -9.20 2.12
N GLU A 45 -1.51 -10.33 2.79
CA GLU A 45 -2.01 -11.63 2.29
C GLU A 45 -3.55 -11.70 2.35
N LEU A 46 -4.18 -10.88 3.19
CA LEU A 46 -5.64 -10.79 3.28
C LEU A 46 -6.27 -9.94 2.17
N THR A 47 -5.45 -9.23 1.41
CA THR A 47 -5.89 -8.36 0.31
C THR A 47 -5.16 -8.79 -0.97
N PRO A 48 -5.72 -9.73 -1.76
CA PRO A 48 -5.03 -10.30 -2.92
C PRO A 48 -4.54 -9.27 -3.94
N CYS A 49 -5.30 -8.19 -4.14
CA CYS A 49 -4.90 -7.09 -5.03
C CYS A 49 -3.58 -6.41 -4.63
N ASN A 50 -3.18 -6.52 -3.35
CA ASN A 50 -2.01 -5.87 -2.78
C ASN A 50 -0.87 -6.85 -2.45
N GLY A 51 -1.04 -8.13 -2.79
CA GLY A 51 -0.11 -9.21 -2.42
C GLY A 51 1.32 -9.04 -2.96
N HIS A 52 1.47 -8.36 -4.10
CA HIS A 52 2.76 -8.14 -4.76
C HIS A 52 3.48 -6.84 -4.35
N PHE A 53 2.91 -6.05 -3.44
CA PHE A 53 3.49 -4.74 -3.06
C PHE A 53 4.81 -4.82 -2.31
N ARG A 54 5.20 -5.96 -1.76
CA ARG A 54 6.57 -6.15 -1.25
C ARG A 54 7.62 -5.98 -2.36
N GLU A 55 7.37 -6.57 -3.52
CA GLU A 55 8.29 -6.46 -4.66
C GLU A 55 8.32 -5.03 -5.21
N ILE A 56 7.15 -4.41 -5.36
CA ILE A 56 7.05 -3.01 -5.81
C ILE A 56 7.77 -2.07 -4.84
N ALA A 57 7.63 -2.27 -3.52
CA ALA A 57 8.32 -1.47 -2.52
C ALA A 57 9.85 -1.50 -2.69
N GLU A 58 10.43 -2.65 -3.04
CA GLU A 58 11.87 -2.75 -3.31
C GLU A 58 12.31 -1.96 -4.55
N HIS A 59 11.50 -1.94 -5.60
CA HIS A 59 11.78 -1.10 -6.77
C HIS A 59 11.68 0.39 -6.45
N VAL A 60 10.66 0.78 -5.68
CA VAL A 60 10.51 2.18 -5.21
C VAL A 60 11.68 2.58 -4.33
N ARG A 61 12.11 1.72 -3.41
CA ARG A 61 13.27 1.95 -2.55
C ARG A 61 14.53 2.26 -3.35
N ARG A 62 14.80 1.47 -4.39
CA ARG A 62 15.93 1.68 -5.30
C ARG A 62 15.83 3.03 -6.01
N GLY A 63 14.67 3.34 -6.59
CA GLY A 63 14.46 4.61 -7.28
C GLY A 63 14.64 5.83 -6.36
N VAL A 64 14.20 5.75 -5.10
CA VAL A 64 14.42 6.81 -4.11
C VAL A 64 15.91 6.99 -3.79
N TYR A 65 16.66 5.89 -3.62
CA TYR A 65 18.11 5.96 -3.43
C TYR A 65 18.83 6.55 -4.64
N GLU A 66 18.48 6.14 -5.85
CA GLU A 66 19.06 6.66 -7.10
C GLU A 66 18.77 8.16 -7.26
N ALA A 67 17.62 8.64 -6.80
CA ALA A 67 17.25 10.05 -6.77
C ALA A 67 17.92 10.83 -5.62
N GLY A 68 18.72 10.19 -4.77
CA GLY A 68 19.41 10.81 -3.66
C GLY A 68 18.57 10.99 -2.39
N GLY A 69 17.43 10.35 -2.27
CA GLY A 69 16.57 10.36 -1.10
C GLY A 69 16.94 9.27 -0.07
N PHE A 70 16.26 9.31 1.07
CA PHE A 70 16.31 8.28 2.10
C PHE A 70 14.93 7.59 2.20
N PRO A 71 14.76 6.40 1.64
CA PRO A 71 13.49 5.69 1.66
C PRO A 71 13.25 5.00 3.02
N LEU A 72 12.05 5.20 3.58
CA LEU A 72 11.58 4.51 4.77
C LEU A 72 10.20 3.92 4.48
N GLU A 73 10.12 2.60 4.48
CA GLU A 73 8.88 1.88 4.30
C GLU A 73 8.12 1.75 5.62
N PHE A 74 6.81 1.94 5.57
CA PHE A 74 5.91 1.73 6.70
C PHE A 74 4.59 1.11 6.24
N PRO A 75 4.01 0.21 7.06
CA PRO A 75 2.73 -0.41 6.77
C PRO A 75 1.57 0.51 7.16
N VAL A 76 0.46 0.35 6.45
CA VAL A 76 -0.85 0.91 6.80
C VAL A 76 -1.92 -0.14 6.58
N PHE A 77 -3.11 0.07 7.11
CA PHE A 77 -4.22 -0.84 6.98
C PHE A 77 -4.56 -1.13 5.50
N SER A 78 -4.77 -2.42 5.19
CA SER A 78 -5.14 -2.89 3.86
C SER A 78 -6.58 -3.43 3.88
N ALA A 79 -7.49 -2.76 3.16
CA ALA A 79 -8.90 -3.12 3.09
C ALA A 79 -9.19 -3.93 1.82
N SER A 80 -9.38 -5.24 1.98
CA SER A 80 -9.84 -6.12 0.90
C SER A 80 -11.32 -5.92 0.62
N GLU A 81 -11.68 -5.70 -0.64
CA GLU A 81 -13.09 -5.62 -1.02
C GLU A 81 -13.81 -6.98 -0.88
N SER A 82 -13.13 -8.06 -1.25
CA SER A 82 -13.72 -9.39 -1.24
C SER A 82 -13.79 -10.03 0.15
N ASN A 83 -12.79 -9.81 1.01
CA ASN A 83 -12.62 -10.58 2.24
C ASN A 83 -13.06 -9.84 3.52
N LEU A 84 -13.21 -8.52 3.47
CA LEU A 84 -13.53 -7.70 4.63
C LEU A 84 -15.04 -7.65 4.88
N ARG A 85 -15.47 -7.89 6.11
CA ARG A 85 -16.89 -7.89 6.52
C ARG A 85 -17.13 -6.91 7.69
N PRO A 86 -18.30 -6.33 7.82
CA PRO A 86 -19.48 -6.51 6.97
C PRO A 86 -19.39 -5.81 5.61
N THR A 87 -18.56 -4.78 5.49
CA THR A 87 -18.25 -4.07 4.23
C THR A 87 -16.94 -3.32 4.35
N ALA A 88 -16.13 -3.33 3.31
CA ALA A 88 -14.87 -2.58 3.26
C ALA A 88 -15.07 -1.06 3.38
N MET A 89 -16.25 -0.54 3.05
CA MET A 89 -16.58 0.89 3.10
C MET A 89 -16.49 1.48 4.52
N LEU A 90 -16.81 0.72 5.55
CA LEU A 90 -16.72 1.16 6.94
C LEU A 90 -15.26 1.46 7.36
N PHE A 91 -14.32 0.76 6.77
CA PHE A 91 -12.90 0.83 7.13
C PHE A 91 -12.12 1.86 6.31
N ARG A 92 -12.67 2.34 5.20
CA ARG A 92 -12.00 3.32 4.32
C ARG A 92 -11.58 4.59 5.07
N ASN A 93 -12.46 5.14 5.88
CA ASN A 93 -12.16 6.36 6.67
C ASN A 93 -11.14 6.09 7.77
N LEU A 94 -11.24 4.95 8.46
CA LEU A 94 -10.25 4.56 9.47
C LEU A 94 -8.86 4.40 8.84
N ALA A 95 -8.79 3.76 7.67
CA ALA A 95 -7.56 3.62 6.92
C ALA A 95 -6.97 4.98 6.47
N SER A 96 -7.82 5.94 6.10
CA SER A 96 -7.33 7.28 5.75
C SER A 96 -6.76 8.03 6.95
N MET A 97 -7.35 7.86 8.14
CA MET A 97 -6.83 8.42 9.39
C MET A 97 -5.49 7.77 9.79
N ASP A 98 -5.37 6.45 9.63
CA ASP A 98 -4.12 5.72 9.86
C ASP A 98 -2.98 6.26 8.97
N VAL A 99 -3.26 6.46 7.68
CA VAL A 99 -2.30 7.04 6.74
C VAL A 99 -1.93 8.48 7.11
N GLU A 100 -2.91 9.32 7.43
CA GLU A 100 -2.68 10.70 7.85
C GLU A 100 -1.77 10.77 9.08
N GLU A 101 -2.08 10.02 10.12
CA GLU A 101 -1.30 10.02 11.37
C GLU A 101 0.09 9.41 11.19
N ALA A 102 0.22 8.36 10.38
CA ALA A 102 1.51 7.78 10.05
C ALA A 102 2.43 8.79 9.35
N ILE A 103 1.90 9.59 8.43
CA ILE A 103 2.66 10.61 7.71
C ILE A 103 2.97 11.81 8.63
N ARG A 104 1.99 12.30 9.40
CA ARG A 104 2.17 13.45 10.32
C ARG A 104 3.14 13.16 11.45
N GLY A 105 3.07 11.95 12.00
CA GLY A 105 3.86 11.56 13.18
C GLY A 105 5.32 11.25 12.88
N ASN A 106 5.69 11.11 11.61
CA ASN A 106 7.03 10.69 11.21
C ASN A 106 7.75 11.73 10.33
N PRO A 107 9.08 11.71 10.31
CA PRO A 107 9.89 12.73 9.64
C PRO A 107 10.00 12.50 8.14
N MET A 108 8.94 12.76 7.41
CA MET A 108 8.88 12.59 5.96
C MET A 108 8.86 13.94 5.24
N ASP A 109 9.51 14.00 4.08
CA ASP A 109 9.49 15.15 3.16
C ASP A 109 8.62 14.89 1.92
N GLY A 110 8.27 13.65 1.69
CA GLY A 110 7.37 13.21 0.65
C GLY A 110 6.98 11.75 0.86
N VAL A 111 5.97 11.28 0.14
CA VAL A 111 5.46 9.93 0.31
C VAL A 111 5.11 9.28 -1.04
N VAL A 112 5.46 8.01 -1.16
CA VAL A 112 5.00 7.13 -2.24
C VAL A 112 3.93 6.21 -1.67
N LEU A 113 2.75 6.23 -2.26
CA LEU A 113 1.62 5.41 -1.85
C LEU A 113 1.57 4.16 -2.72
N LEU A 114 1.75 2.98 -2.14
CA LEU A 114 1.50 1.70 -2.79
C LEU A 114 0.04 1.32 -2.52
N MET A 115 -0.81 1.56 -3.51
CA MET A 115 -2.26 1.48 -3.36
C MET A 115 -2.87 0.57 -4.43
N GLY A 116 -3.68 -0.35 -3.99
CA GLY A 116 -4.45 -1.25 -4.84
C GLY A 116 -5.79 -1.54 -4.21
N CYS A 117 -6.65 -2.21 -4.94
CA CYS A 117 -8.01 -2.51 -4.51
C CYS A 117 -8.89 -1.26 -4.35
N ASP A 118 -10.18 -1.50 -4.17
CA ASP A 118 -11.26 -0.52 -4.27
C ASP A 118 -11.26 0.51 -3.12
N LYS A 119 -10.88 0.09 -1.92
CA LYS A 119 -10.94 0.96 -0.72
C LYS A 119 -9.59 1.46 -0.26
N THR A 120 -8.49 0.75 -0.52
CA THR A 120 -7.16 1.22 -0.15
C THR A 120 -6.72 2.41 -0.98
N THR A 121 -7.00 2.42 -2.28
CA THR A 121 -6.67 3.54 -3.16
C THR A 121 -7.22 4.88 -2.65
N PRO A 122 -8.55 5.06 -2.46
CA PRO A 122 -9.08 6.31 -1.96
C PRO A 122 -8.64 6.60 -0.51
N SER A 123 -8.46 5.59 0.35
CA SER A 123 -7.99 5.79 1.72
C SER A 123 -6.61 6.45 1.78
N LEU A 124 -5.66 5.93 1.02
CA LEU A 124 -4.31 6.48 1.00
C LEU A 124 -4.27 7.89 0.41
N MET A 125 -5.02 8.11 -0.67
CA MET A 125 -5.11 9.44 -1.28
C MET A 125 -5.74 10.47 -0.33
N MET A 126 -6.81 10.10 0.39
CA MET A 126 -7.45 10.98 1.36
C MET A 126 -6.51 11.33 2.52
N GLY A 127 -5.84 10.33 3.11
CA GLY A 127 -4.91 10.54 4.21
C GLY A 127 -3.70 11.39 3.80
N ALA A 128 -3.11 11.11 2.66
CA ALA A 128 -1.96 11.89 2.17
C ALA A 128 -2.34 13.33 1.80
N ALA A 129 -3.51 13.54 1.19
CA ALA A 129 -4.01 14.88 0.86
C ALA A 129 -4.22 15.76 2.11
N SER A 130 -4.61 15.16 3.25
CA SER A 130 -4.78 15.88 4.51
C SER A 130 -3.47 16.43 5.09
N VAL A 131 -2.33 15.84 4.71
CA VAL A 131 -1.00 16.24 5.23
C VAL A 131 -0.32 17.27 4.36
N ASP A 132 -0.69 17.36 3.08
CA ASP A 132 -0.14 18.30 2.10
C ASP A 132 1.39 18.17 1.88
N LEU A 133 1.90 16.94 1.88
CA LEU A 133 3.27 16.62 1.46
C LEU A 133 3.32 16.22 -0.01
N PRO A 134 4.45 16.42 -0.70
CA PRO A 134 4.67 15.84 -2.03
C PRO A 134 4.35 14.36 -2.05
N THR A 135 3.40 13.97 -2.91
CA THR A 135 2.86 12.61 -2.93
C THR A 135 2.80 12.06 -4.34
N ILE A 136 3.16 10.80 -4.51
CA ILE A 136 2.93 10.04 -5.74
C ILE A 136 2.25 8.71 -5.41
N GLY A 137 1.21 8.35 -6.16
CA GLY A 137 0.52 7.08 -6.05
C GLY A 137 1.00 6.08 -7.11
N ILE A 138 1.26 4.86 -6.68
CA ILE A 138 1.56 3.71 -7.54
C ILE A 138 0.49 2.66 -7.30
N SER A 139 -0.30 2.40 -8.33
CA SER A 139 -1.29 1.32 -8.28
C SER A 139 -0.68 -0.03 -8.67
N GLY A 140 -1.30 -1.11 -8.17
CA GLY A 140 -0.84 -2.48 -8.43
C GLY A 140 -1.00 -2.95 -9.88
N GLY A 141 -1.67 -2.17 -10.72
CA GLY A 141 -1.96 -2.53 -12.10
C GLY A 141 -3.23 -3.38 -12.26
N PRO A 142 -3.59 -3.71 -13.51
CA PRO A 142 -4.74 -4.56 -13.79
C PRO A 142 -4.46 -6.02 -13.45
N MET A 143 -5.50 -6.74 -13.05
CA MET A 143 -5.44 -8.19 -12.92
C MET A 143 -5.40 -8.84 -14.32
N LEU A 144 -4.73 -9.98 -14.42
CA LEU A 144 -4.81 -10.83 -15.60
C LEU A 144 -6.22 -11.41 -15.73
N ASN A 145 -6.71 -11.53 -16.95
CA ASN A 145 -8.00 -12.17 -17.21
C ASN A 145 -7.89 -13.68 -16.94
N GLY A 146 -8.89 -14.23 -16.24
CA GLY A 146 -9.12 -15.66 -16.19
C GLY A 146 -9.76 -16.16 -17.49
N HIS A 147 -9.75 -17.47 -17.69
CA HIS A 147 -10.41 -18.13 -18.82
C HIS A 147 -11.13 -19.38 -18.33
N HIS A 148 -12.40 -19.49 -18.70
CA HIS A 148 -13.22 -20.68 -18.45
C HIS A 148 -13.98 -21.06 -19.71
N LYS A 149 -13.91 -22.31 -20.14
CA LYS A 149 -14.59 -22.87 -21.36
C LYS A 149 -14.41 -22.00 -22.61
N GLY A 150 -13.21 -21.44 -22.81
CA GLY A 150 -12.88 -20.59 -23.97
C GLY A 150 -13.38 -19.15 -23.90
N GLY A 151 -14.09 -18.77 -22.85
CA GLY A 151 -14.50 -17.39 -22.56
C GLY A 151 -13.54 -16.70 -21.57
N GLN A 152 -13.41 -15.39 -21.68
CA GLN A 152 -12.72 -14.59 -20.66
C GLN A 152 -13.63 -14.36 -19.46
N ILE A 153 -13.07 -14.53 -18.26
CA ILE A 153 -13.72 -14.20 -17.01
C ILE A 153 -12.88 -13.15 -16.27
N GLY A 154 -13.56 -12.19 -15.66
CA GLY A 154 -12.93 -11.15 -14.86
C GLY A 154 -13.20 -11.35 -13.38
N SER A 155 -12.44 -10.70 -12.55
CA SER A 155 -12.58 -10.71 -11.11
C SER A 155 -13.99 -10.31 -10.67
N GLY A 156 -14.81 -11.29 -10.27
CA GLY A 156 -16.16 -11.10 -9.73
C GLY A 156 -17.26 -10.80 -10.75
N THR A 157 -16.95 -10.46 -11.98
CA THR A 157 -17.96 -10.04 -12.97
C THR A 157 -18.84 -11.20 -13.42
N GLY A 158 -18.28 -12.39 -13.51
CA GLY A 158 -19.01 -13.60 -13.95
C GLY A 158 -19.75 -14.34 -12.84
N VAL A 159 -19.40 -14.10 -11.57
CA VAL A 159 -19.89 -14.90 -10.44
C VAL A 159 -21.42 -14.85 -10.29
N TRP A 160 -22.04 -13.71 -10.47
CA TRP A 160 -23.49 -13.55 -10.36
C TRP A 160 -24.25 -14.37 -11.43
N LYS A 161 -23.68 -14.38 -12.65
CA LYS A 161 -24.25 -15.19 -13.73
C LYS A 161 -24.06 -16.68 -13.46
N LEU A 162 -22.87 -17.09 -13.05
CA LEU A 162 -22.57 -18.49 -12.74
C LEU A 162 -23.43 -19.00 -11.58
N ASP A 163 -23.62 -18.21 -10.53
CA ASP A 163 -24.51 -18.55 -9.42
C ASP A 163 -25.98 -18.70 -9.89
N ALA A 164 -26.45 -17.78 -10.73
CA ALA A 164 -27.80 -17.89 -11.32
C ALA A 164 -27.95 -19.12 -12.22
N ASP A 165 -26.96 -19.42 -13.05
CA ASP A 165 -26.96 -20.59 -13.94
C ASP A 165 -26.92 -21.89 -13.12
N LEU A 166 -26.15 -21.94 -12.02
CA LEU A 166 -26.15 -23.10 -11.11
C LEU A 166 -27.50 -23.30 -10.44
N ASN A 167 -28.08 -22.23 -9.89
CA ASN A 167 -29.41 -22.30 -9.26
C ASN A 167 -30.53 -22.66 -10.24
N ALA A 168 -30.38 -22.34 -11.51
CA ALA A 168 -31.29 -22.74 -12.59
C ALA A 168 -31.03 -24.15 -13.12
N GLY A 169 -30.01 -24.84 -12.65
CA GLY A 169 -29.62 -26.16 -13.14
C GLY A 169 -29.04 -26.18 -14.57
N LEU A 170 -28.54 -25.06 -15.05
CA LEU A 170 -27.94 -24.89 -16.38
C LEU A 170 -26.46 -25.32 -16.42
N ILE A 171 -25.82 -25.30 -15.26
CA ILE A 171 -24.44 -25.78 -15.07
C ILE A 171 -24.38 -26.67 -13.83
N THR A 172 -23.32 -27.49 -13.73
CA THR A 172 -23.09 -28.36 -12.58
C THR A 172 -22.28 -27.61 -11.50
N GLU A 173 -22.27 -28.17 -10.27
CA GLU A 173 -21.40 -27.72 -9.19
C GLU A 173 -19.91 -27.76 -9.59
N GLU A 174 -19.51 -28.82 -10.32
CA GLU A 174 -18.15 -28.97 -10.84
C GLU A 174 -17.80 -27.86 -11.83
N ASP A 175 -18.73 -27.51 -12.74
CA ASP A 175 -18.56 -26.38 -13.66
C ASP A 175 -18.42 -25.03 -12.93
N PHE A 176 -19.15 -24.86 -11.82
CA PHE A 176 -19.11 -23.66 -11.02
C PHE A 176 -17.76 -23.50 -10.32
N VAL A 177 -17.27 -24.58 -9.68
CA VAL A 177 -15.97 -24.60 -9.00
C VAL A 177 -14.81 -24.46 -10.00
N ASP A 178 -14.91 -25.06 -11.21
CA ASP A 178 -13.87 -24.92 -12.25
C ASP A 178 -13.73 -23.47 -12.77
N ALA A 179 -14.76 -22.66 -12.57
CA ALA A 179 -14.76 -21.24 -12.96
C ALA A 179 -14.22 -20.29 -11.88
N GLU A 180 -13.94 -20.75 -10.65
CA GLU A 180 -13.31 -19.95 -9.59
C GLU A 180 -11.86 -19.57 -9.94
#